data_47f9553969e445b01ea482cd7b6d59ea
#
_entry.id   47f9553969e445b01ea482cd7b6d59ea
#
_cell.length_a   1.000
_cell.length_b   1.000
_cell.length_c   1.000
_cell.angle_alpha   90.00
_cell.angle_beta   90.00
_cell.angle_gamma   90.00
#
_symmetry.space_group_name_H-M   'P 1'
#
loop_
_entity.id
_entity.type
_entity.pdbx_description
1 polymer ?
#
loop_
_entity_poly.entity_id
_entity_poly.type
_entity_poly.pdbx_seq_one_letter_code
_entity_poly.pdbx_strand_id
1 'polypeptide(L)'
;SLDEYTDKEGLIHISEIAAGRIRNIRDYVRESKKIVCKVLRVDKIKGHIDLSLRRVSLQSKKNKETEYMLEERAEKILEAVAKKLNKTLKEAYEIAGNNIIENYGSLHQFYTKTVEDNNLIKTLNIEKKFEKELLDIIKEKIKPQVVSITKKISLLSFESDGIKKIKQILLDSLKLAKEKSINLTIQYISAPLYRLKITAKNYKKAEEDYK
;
A
#
# COMPACT_ATOMS: atom_id res chain seq x y z
N SER A 1 -1.27 -21.79 14.74
CA SER A 1 -2.55 -21.27 14.22
C SER A 1 -2.32 -20.42 12.98
N LEU A 2 -3.34 -20.26 12.16
CA LEU A 2 -3.37 -19.40 11.00
C LEU A 2 -4.09 -18.10 11.36
N ASP A 3 -3.43 -16.95 11.22
CA ASP A 3 -4.01 -15.65 11.62
C ASP A 3 -5.21 -15.21 10.79
N GLU A 4 -5.25 -15.60 9.50
CA GLU A 4 -6.33 -15.22 8.58
C GLU A 4 -7.58 -16.11 8.71
N TYR A 5 -7.49 -17.22 9.47
CA TYR A 5 -8.57 -18.20 9.58
C TYR A 5 -8.78 -18.61 11.04
N THR A 6 -9.96 -18.32 11.55
CA THR A 6 -10.35 -18.65 12.93
C THR A 6 -10.32 -20.18 13.12
N ASP A 7 -9.69 -20.63 14.20
CA ASP A 7 -9.62 -22.03 14.62
C ASP A 7 -9.01 -23.00 13.59
N LYS A 8 -8.15 -22.51 12.69
CA LYS A 8 -7.38 -23.34 11.77
C LYS A 8 -5.94 -23.42 12.17
N GLU A 9 -5.39 -24.64 12.11
CA GLU A 9 -4.00 -24.92 12.37
C GLU A 9 -3.33 -25.52 11.14
N GLY A 10 -2.08 -25.12 10.91
CA GLY A 10 -1.24 -25.67 9.86
C GLY A 10 -0.03 -26.39 10.42
N LEU A 11 0.40 -27.45 9.75
CA LEU A 11 1.56 -28.25 10.08
C LEU A 11 2.70 -27.95 9.10
N ILE A 12 3.90 -27.72 9.61
CA ILE A 12 5.12 -27.62 8.81
C ILE A 12 5.99 -28.83 9.12
N HIS A 13 6.16 -29.73 8.14
CA HIS A 13 7.09 -30.84 8.28
C HIS A 13 8.53 -30.29 8.34
N ILE A 14 9.42 -30.94 9.12
CA ILE A 14 10.79 -30.46 9.34
C ILE A 14 11.56 -30.24 8.02
N SER A 15 11.35 -31.11 7.02
CA SER A 15 11.94 -30.97 5.69
C SER A 15 11.46 -29.76 4.88
N GLU A 16 10.32 -29.16 5.26
CA GLU A 16 9.72 -28.00 4.62
C GLU A 16 10.05 -26.68 5.36
N ILE A 17 10.86 -26.73 6.41
CA ILE A 17 11.36 -25.54 7.12
C ILE A 17 12.54 -24.93 6.37
N ALA A 18 13.56 -25.72 6.05
CA ALA A 18 14.75 -25.27 5.32
C ALA A 18 15.33 -26.39 4.44
N ALA A 19 16.15 -26.00 3.47
CA ALA A 19 16.91 -26.95 2.66
C ALA A 19 18.12 -27.46 3.47
N GLY A 20 18.34 -28.80 3.48
CA GLY A 20 19.47 -29.43 4.14
C GLY A 20 19.19 -29.82 5.61
N ARG A 21 20.27 -30.15 6.34
CA ARG A 21 20.18 -30.62 7.72
C ARG A 21 19.95 -29.46 8.68
N ILE A 22 18.83 -29.47 9.37
CA ILE A 22 18.51 -28.50 10.43
C ILE A 22 19.20 -28.94 11.71
N ARG A 23 20.10 -28.14 12.25
CA ARG A 23 20.77 -28.36 13.53
C ARG A 23 19.91 -27.83 14.68
N ASN A 24 19.36 -26.64 14.53
CA ASN A 24 18.50 -26.00 15.51
C ASN A 24 17.29 -25.38 14.81
N ILE A 25 16.11 -25.87 15.17
CA ILE A 25 14.84 -25.38 14.57
C ILE A 25 14.54 -23.93 14.96
N ARG A 26 15.03 -23.48 16.14
CA ARG A 26 14.81 -22.12 16.64
C ARG A 26 15.48 -21.02 15.80
N ASP A 27 16.43 -21.39 14.94
CA ASP A 27 17.07 -20.44 14.02
C ASP A 27 16.14 -20.02 12.89
N TYR A 28 15.15 -20.86 12.57
CA TYR A 28 14.18 -20.65 11.49
C TYR A 28 12.81 -20.22 12.00
N VAL A 29 12.35 -20.83 13.09
CA VAL A 29 11.03 -20.57 13.65
C VAL A 29 11.12 -20.36 15.16
N ARG A 30 10.38 -19.40 15.69
CA ARG A 30 10.28 -19.12 17.13
C ARG A 30 8.81 -19.05 17.51
N GLU A 31 8.51 -19.48 18.71
CA GLU A 31 7.17 -19.37 19.28
C GLU A 31 6.70 -17.90 19.26
N SER A 32 5.42 -17.70 19.05
CA SER A 32 4.78 -16.37 18.98
C SER A 32 5.27 -15.46 17.85
N LYS A 33 6.17 -15.93 16.97
CA LYS A 33 6.61 -15.16 15.81
C LYS A 33 5.76 -15.51 14.60
N LYS A 34 5.14 -14.49 13.99
CA LYS A 34 4.41 -14.65 12.72
C LYS A 34 5.38 -14.92 11.58
N ILE A 35 5.08 -15.91 10.77
CA ILE A 35 5.87 -16.33 9.62
C ILE A 35 4.98 -16.52 8.40
N VAL A 36 5.52 -16.25 7.22
CA VAL A 36 4.82 -16.47 5.95
C VAL A 36 5.15 -17.86 5.44
N CYS A 37 4.12 -18.66 5.21
CA CYS A 37 4.24 -20.02 4.70
C CYS A 37 3.42 -20.18 3.41
N LYS A 38 3.84 -21.13 2.58
CA LYS A 38 3.08 -21.57 1.40
C LYS A 38 2.23 -22.78 1.78
N VAL A 39 0.94 -22.74 1.46
CA VAL A 39 0.05 -23.91 1.59
C VAL A 39 0.42 -24.92 0.53
N LEU A 40 0.72 -26.14 0.93
CA LEU A 40 1.03 -27.26 0.05
C LEU A 40 -0.21 -28.11 -0.24
N ARG A 41 -0.96 -28.45 0.81
CA ARG A 41 -2.13 -29.29 0.75
C ARG A 41 -3.12 -28.93 1.83
N VAL A 42 -4.40 -29.04 1.52
CA VAL A 42 -5.51 -28.93 2.47
C VAL A 42 -6.31 -30.22 2.43
N ASP A 43 -6.33 -30.94 3.54
CA ASP A 43 -7.18 -32.12 3.72
C ASP A 43 -8.48 -31.68 4.39
N LYS A 44 -9.52 -31.54 3.59
CA LYS A 44 -10.84 -31.08 4.08
C LYS A 44 -11.52 -32.08 5.02
N ILE A 45 -11.18 -33.37 4.91
CA ILE A 45 -11.80 -34.44 5.73
C ILE A 45 -11.17 -34.44 7.13
N LYS A 46 -9.85 -34.40 7.20
CA LYS A 46 -9.09 -34.41 8.45
C LYS A 46 -8.84 -33.02 9.05
N GLY A 47 -9.13 -31.95 8.28
CA GLY A 47 -8.85 -30.58 8.70
C GLY A 47 -7.37 -30.21 8.72
N HIS A 48 -6.48 -31.04 8.16
CA HIS A 48 -5.05 -30.80 8.15
C HIS A 48 -4.63 -29.87 7.00
N ILE A 49 -3.78 -28.91 7.32
CA ILE A 49 -3.22 -27.96 6.35
C ILE A 49 -1.70 -28.09 6.39
N ASP A 50 -1.11 -28.63 5.33
CA ASP A 50 0.33 -28.77 5.19
C ASP A 50 0.93 -27.48 4.63
N LEU A 51 1.94 -26.97 5.32
CA LEU A 51 2.60 -25.71 5.05
C LEU A 51 4.09 -25.89 4.77
N SER A 52 4.67 -24.98 3.99
CA SER A 52 6.10 -24.91 3.72
C SER A 52 6.62 -23.49 3.93
N LEU A 53 7.68 -23.37 4.70
CA LEU A 53 8.48 -22.15 4.86
C LEU A 53 9.52 -22.07 3.74
N ARG A 54 10.15 -23.21 3.39
CA ARG A 54 11.22 -23.30 2.39
C ARG A 54 10.79 -22.88 0.98
N ARG A 55 9.52 -23.13 0.60
CA ARG A 55 9.00 -22.85 -0.75
C ARG A 55 8.46 -21.45 -0.91
N VAL A 56 8.72 -20.55 0.03
CA VAL A 56 8.35 -19.14 -0.05
C VAL A 56 9.54 -18.34 -0.56
N SER A 57 9.39 -17.67 -1.72
CA SER A 57 10.41 -16.76 -2.21
C SER A 57 10.54 -15.52 -1.32
N LEU A 58 11.71 -14.90 -1.28
CA LEU A 58 11.93 -13.66 -0.50
C LEU A 58 10.97 -12.54 -0.94
N GLN A 59 10.69 -12.46 -2.24
CA GLN A 59 9.75 -11.48 -2.77
C GLN A 59 8.32 -11.75 -2.32
N SER A 60 7.86 -13.01 -2.41
CA SER A 60 6.51 -13.40 -1.95
C SER A 60 6.33 -13.18 -0.45
N LYS A 61 7.37 -13.46 0.33
CA LYS A 61 7.39 -13.20 1.77
C LYS A 61 7.21 -11.72 2.06
N LYS A 62 8.02 -10.86 1.42
CA LYS A 62 7.95 -9.41 1.60
C LYS A 62 6.60 -8.84 1.17
N ASN A 63 6.05 -9.32 0.06
CA ASN A 63 4.75 -8.89 -0.42
C ASN A 63 3.64 -9.24 0.58
N LYS A 64 3.63 -10.48 1.10
CA LYS A 64 2.61 -10.91 2.07
C LYS A 64 2.76 -10.20 3.42
N GLU A 65 3.99 -9.97 3.90
CA GLU A 65 4.23 -9.18 5.11
C GLU A 65 3.72 -7.73 4.95
N THR A 66 3.93 -7.14 3.77
CA THR A 66 3.43 -5.79 3.48
C THR A 66 1.90 -5.76 3.43
N GLU A 67 1.28 -6.73 2.73
CA GLU A 67 -0.18 -6.88 2.66
C GLU A 67 -0.80 -7.03 4.04
N TYR A 68 -0.23 -7.91 4.87
CA TYR A 68 -0.68 -8.12 6.24
C TYR A 68 -0.60 -6.84 7.09
N MET A 69 0.52 -6.10 7.00
CA MET A 69 0.67 -4.83 7.73
C MET A 69 -0.33 -3.76 7.27
N LEU A 70 -0.64 -3.74 5.98
CA LEU A 70 -1.61 -2.78 5.42
C LEU A 70 -3.03 -3.13 5.88
N GLU A 71 -3.38 -4.41 5.91
CA GLU A 71 -4.68 -4.87 6.39
C GLU A 71 -4.85 -4.65 7.90
N GLU A 72 -3.82 -4.91 8.71
CA GLU A 72 -3.83 -4.58 10.15
C GLU A 72 -4.05 -3.07 10.40
N ARG A 73 -3.47 -2.22 9.57
CA ARG A 73 -3.72 -0.77 9.64
C ARG A 73 -5.15 -0.41 9.25
N ALA A 74 -5.69 -1.09 8.23
CA ALA A 74 -7.07 -0.90 7.80
C ALA A 74 -8.07 -1.36 8.86
N GLU A 75 -7.80 -2.46 9.54
CA GLU A 75 -8.59 -2.92 10.68
C GLU A 75 -8.59 -1.90 11.82
N LYS A 76 -7.43 -1.31 12.15
CA LYS A 76 -7.35 -0.23 13.16
C LYS A 76 -8.15 1.02 12.78
N ILE A 77 -8.33 1.29 11.49
CA ILE A 77 -9.23 2.36 11.01
C ILE A 77 -10.67 1.98 11.33
N LEU A 78 -11.09 0.76 11.00
CA LEU A 78 -12.44 0.27 11.30
C LEU A 78 -12.72 0.28 12.80
N GLU A 79 -11.75 -0.14 13.62
CA GLU A 79 -11.82 -0.09 15.08
C GLU A 79 -11.98 1.35 15.62
N ALA A 80 -11.25 2.31 15.04
CA ALA A 80 -11.35 3.72 15.40
C ALA A 80 -12.75 4.30 15.10
N VAL A 81 -13.34 3.91 13.95
CA VAL A 81 -14.74 4.26 13.63
C VAL A 81 -15.70 3.65 14.63
N ALA A 82 -15.55 2.37 14.93
CA ALA A 82 -16.39 1.67 15.91
C ALA A 82 -16.36 2.36 17.28
N LYS A 83 -15.15 2.67 17.77
CA LYS A 83 -14.98 3.40 19.06
C LYS A 83 -15.65 4.77 19.08
N LYS A 84 -15.55 5.54 17.99
CA LYS A 84 -16.24 6.85 17.89
C LYS A 84 -17.75 6.73 17.94
N LEU A 85 -18.30 5.63 17.45
CA LEU A 85 -19.73 5.36 17.42
C LEU A 85 -20.21 4.52 18.61
N ASN A 86 -19.35 4.29 19.62
CA ASN A 86 -19.62 3.43 20.78
C ASN A 86 -20.07 2.02 20.38
N LYS A 87 -19.51 1.47 19.30
CA LYS A 87 -19.74 0.11 18.79
C LYS A 87 -18.51 -0.76 19.01
N THR A 88 -18.71 -2.06 19.04
CA THR A 88 -17.62 -3.04 19.10
C THR A 88 -17.02 -3.26 17.69
N LEU A 89 -15.80 -3.78 17.62
CA LEU A 89 -15.17 -4.14 16.34
C LEU A 89 -15.99 -5.19 15.59
N LYS A 90 -16.61 -6.15 16.28
CA LYS A 90 -17.47 -7.18 15.68
C LYS A 90 -18.68 -6.56 14.97
N GLU A 91 -19.37 -5.65 15.63
CA GLU A 91 -20.49 -4.92 15.02
C GLU A 91 -20.06 -4.09 13.82
N ALA A 92 -18.86 -3.50 13.84
CA ALA A 92 -18.32 -2.76 12.70
C ALA A 92 -18.02 -3.68 11.49
N TYR A 93 -17.57 -4.90 11.75
CA TYR A 93 -17.41 -5.91 10.70
C TYR A 93 -18.76 -6.35 10.12
N GLU A 94 -19.79 -6.54 10.94
CA GLU A 94 -21.15 -6.88 10.50
C GLU A 94 -21.78 -5.75 9.67
N ILE A 95 -21.54 -4.49 10.07
CA ILE A 95 -22.11 -3.32 9.39
C ILE A 95 -21.43 -3.06 8.04
N ALA A 96 -20.11 -3.12 7.99
CA ALA A 96 -19.35 -2.70 6.82
C ALA A 96 -18.23 -3.67 6.44
N GLY A 97 -17.48 -4.21 7.40
CA GLY A 97 -16.26 -4.98 7.15
C GLY A 97 -16.48 -6.20 6.27
N ASN A 98 -17.48 -7.03 6.58
CA ASN A 98 -17.77 -8.25 5.82
C ASN A 98 -18.17 -7.93 4.37
N ASN A 99 -19.04 -6.93 4.19
CA ASN A 99 -19.47 -6.48 2.86
C ASN A 99 -18.28 -5.92 2.04
N ILE A 100 -17.37 -5.20 2.68
CA ILE A 100 -16.14 -4.71 2.03
C ILE A 100 -15.26 -5.88 1.59
N ILE A 101 -15.03 -6.86 2.46
CA ILE A 101 -14.17 -8.02 2.16
C ILE A 101 -14.76 -8.85 1.04
N GLU A 102 -16.06 -9.09 1.04
CA GLU A 102 -16.75 -9.86 -0.01
C GLU A 102 -16.66 -9.19 -1.39
N ASN A 103 -16.85 -7.86 -1.45
CA ASN A 103 -16.90 -7.14 -2.73
C ASN A 103 -15.52 -6.68 -3.24
N TYR A 104 -14.58 -6.39 -2.33
CA TYR A 104 -13.29 -5.77 -2.67
C TYR A 104 -12.07 -6.60 -2.27
N GLY A 105 -12.27 -7.74 -1.59
CA GLY A 105 -11.22 -8.67 -1.19
C GLY A 105 -10.47 -8.30 0.08
N SER A 106 -10.27 -7.00 0.37
CA SER A 106 -9.65 -6.54 1.62
C SER A 106 -10.10 -5.13 2.00
N LEU A 107 -10.01 -4.80 3.32
CA LEU A 107 -10.32 -3.47 3.84
C LEU A 107 -9.38 -2.42 3.25
N HIS A 108 -8.08 -2.73 3.18
CA HIS A 108 -7.08 -1.80 2.66
C HIS A 108 -7.32 -1.43 1.19
N GLN A 109 -7.65 -2.40 0.35
CA GLN A 109 -7.95 -2.14 -1.07
C GLN A 109 -9.17 -1.24 -1.25
N PHE A 110 -10.23 -1.49 -0.48
CA PHE A 110 -11.41 -0.64 -0.50
C PHE A 110 -11.09 0.79 -0.06
N TYR A 111 -10.38 0.96 1.05
CA TYR A 111 -10.03 2.29 1.56
C TYR A 111 -9.15 3.07 0.58
N THR A 112 -8.20 2.40 -0.07
CA THR A 112 -7.34 3.04 -1.09
C THR A 112 -8.18 3.53 -2.27
N LYS A 113 -9.12 2.72 -2.77
CA LYS A 113 -10.05 3.12 -3.84
C LYS A 113 -11.00 4.24 -3.39
N THR A 114 -11.44 4.23 -2.14
CA THR A 114 -12.33 5.26 -1.58
C THR A 114 -11.64 6.62 -1.48
N VAL A 115 -10.32 6.66 -1.26
CA VAL A 115 -9.54 7.91 -1.31
C VAL A 115 -9.53 8.51 -2.72
N GLU A 116 -9.56 7.67 -3.76
CA GLU A 116 -9.59 8.12 -5.17
C GLU A 116 -11.01 8.52 -5.60
N ASP A 117 -12.02 7.72 -5.21
CA ASP A 117 -13.44 7.96 -5.50
C ASP A 117 -14.28 7.84 -4.22
N ASN A 118 -14.66 8.99 -3.66
CA ASN A 118 -15.47 9.06 -2.43
C ASN A 118 -16.89 8.45 -2.59
N ASN A 119 -17.37 8.24 -3.82
CA ASN A 119 -18.69 7.67 -4.04
C ASN A 119 -18.75 6.17 -3.77
N LEU A 120 -17.61 5.48 -3.77
CA LEU A 120 -17.55 4.04 -3.50
C LEU A 120 -18.12 3.66 -2.12
N ILE A 121 -18.00 4.54 -1.13
CA ILE A 121 -18.54 4.24 0.20
C ILE A 121 -20.06 4.15 0.22
N LYS A 122 -20.74 4.87 -0.68
CA LYS A 122 -22.20 4.83 -0.80
C LYS A 122 -22.71 3.48 -1.30
N THR A 123 -21.87 2.72 -2.00
CA THR A 123 -22.23 1.38 -2.49
C THR A 123 -22.40 0.35 -1.37
N LEU A 124 -21.86 0.65 -0.18
CA LEU A 124 -21.98 -0.25 0.98
C LEU A 124 -23.37 -0.22 1.64
N ASN A 125 -24.22 0.75 1.31
CA ASN A 125 -25.58 0.90 1.86
C ASN A 125 -25.62 0.89 3.41
N ILE A 126 -24.66 1.53 4.05
CA ILE A 126 -24.51 1.62 5.51
C ILE A 126 -25.16 2.88 6.07
N GLU A 127 -25.32 2.94 7.39
CA GLU A 127 -25.84 4.11 8.09
C GLU A 127 -25.02 5.38 7.75
N LYS A 128 -25.67 6.49 7.42
CA LYS A 128 -25.03 7.76 7.06
C LYS A 128 -24.02 8.27 8.10
N LYS A 129 -24.26 7.99 9.38
CA LYS A 129 -23.32 8.36 10.45
C LYS A 129 -22.02 7.54 10.34
N PHE A 130 -22.14 6.24 10.12
CA PHE A 130 -20.99 5.34 9.96
C PHE A 130 -20.20 5.66 8.68
N GLU A 131 -20.92 5.93 7.58
CA GLU A 131 -20.34 6.34 6.29
C GLU A 131 -19.48 7.60 6.43
N LYS A 132 -20.01 8.64 7.09
CA LYS A 132 -19.30 9.91 7.28
C LYS A 132 -18.05 9.74 8.13
N GLU A 133 -18.17 9.10 9.30
CA GLU A 133 -17.02 8.88 10.19
C GLU A 133 -15.94 8.01 9.53
N LEU A 134 -16.35 6.97 8.80
CA LEU A 134 -15.42 6.11 8.07
C LEU A 134 -14.67 6.91 6.98
N LEU A 135 -15.37 7.74 6.20
CA LEU A 135 -14.77 8.62 5.19
C LEU A 135 -13.74 9.59 5.80
N ASP A 136 -14.11 10.23 6.90
CA ASP A 136 -13.25 11.22 7.55
C ASP A 136 -11.96 10.57 8.08
N ILE A 137 -12.07 9.41 8.72
CA ILE A 137 -10.90 8.68 9.23
C ILE A 137 -10.05 8.11 8.10
N ILE A 138 -10.67 7.58 7.02
CA ILE A 138 -9.93 7.12 5.84
C ILE A 138 -9.08 8.25 5.25
N LYS A 139 -9.66 9.44 5.04
CA LYS A 139 -8.94 10.61 4.51
C LYS A 139 -7.82 11.09 5.42
N GLU A 140 -7.99 10.99 6.73
CA GLU A 140 -6.99 11.37 7.71
C GLU A 140 -5.80 10.39 7.74
N LYS A 141 -6.10 9.08 7.74
CA LYS A 141 -5.10 8.03 7.97
C LYS A 141 -4.44 7.49 6.70
N ILE A 142 -5.16 7.51 5.58
CA ILE A 142 -4.67 6.99 4.31
C ILE A 142 -4.33 8.14 3.38
N LYS A 143 -3.03 8.32 3.16
CA LYS A 143 -2.56 9.25 2.14
C LYS A 143 -2.71 8.60 0.77
N PRO A 144 -3.22 9.33 -0.24
CA PRO A 144 -3.29 8.80 -1.60
C PRO A 144 -1.90 8.37 -2.06
N GLN A 145 -1.82 7.21 -2.70
CA GLN A 145 -0.56 6.78 -3.31
C GLN A 145 -0.25 7.74 -4.46
N VAL A 146 0.90 8.38 -4.35
CA VAL A 146 1.42 9.23 -5.41
C VAL A 146 2.72 8.63 -5.94
N VAL A 147 2.85 8.59 -7.24
CA VAL A 147 4.07 8.16 -7.92
C VAL A 147 4.86 9.38 -8.36
N SER A 148 6.16 9.28 -8.37
CA SER A 148 7.02 10.35 -8.83
C SER A 148 7.98 9.86 -9.89
N ILE A 149 8.05 10.60 -10.99
CA ILE A 149 9.07 10.42 -12.02
C ILE A 149 10.15 11.48 -11.79
N THR A 150 11.40 11.02 -11.73
CA THR A 150 12.55 11.90 -11.58
C THR A 150 13.43 11.75 -12.81
N LYS A 151 13.67 12.87 -13.49
CA LYS A 151 14.59 12.92 -14.64
C LYS A 151 15.65 14.01 -14.44
N LYS A 152 16.80 13.80 -15.03
CA LYS A 152 17.87 14.79 -15.09
C LYS A 152 17.87 15.44 -16.46
N ILE A 153 17.94 16.76 -16.49
CA ILE A 153 18.08 17.56 -17.70
C ILE A 153 19.39 18.36 -17.65
N SER A 154 19.97 18.61 -18.80
CA SER A 154 21.14 19.47 -18.96
C SER A 154 20.73 20.75 -19.68
N LEU A 155 20.99 21.89 -19.05
CA LEU A 155 20.73 23.22 -19.62
C LEU A 155 22.06 23.98 -19.71
N LEU A 156 22.41 24.32 -20.94
CA LEU A 156 23.61 25.04 -21.29
C LEU A 156 23.29 26.30 -22.09
N SER A 157 23.97 27.38 -21.80
CA SER A 157 23.95 28.58 -22.62
C SER A 157 25.37 29.15 -22.70
N PHE A 158 25.80 29.53 -23.89
CA PHE A 158 27.11 30.13 -24.16
C PHE A 158 27.05 31.66 -24.25
N GLU A 159 25.87 32.24 -24.00
CA GLU A 159 25.68 33.69 -24.03
C GLU A 159 26.10 34.34 -22.73
N SER A 160 26.46 35.65 -22.79
CA SER A 160 26.89 36.41 -21.63
C SER A 160 25.81 36.50 -20.53
N ASP A 161 24.53 36.43 -20.89
CA ASP A 161 23.36 36.42 -20.00
C ASP A 161 22.74 35.06 -19.79
N GLY A 162 23.47 33.97 -20.13
CA GLY A 162 22.98 32.58 -20.13
C GLY A 162 22.34 32.15 -18.83
N ILE A 163 22.88 32.56 -17.66
CA ILE A 163 22.28 32.21 -16.36
C ILE A 163 20.90 32.85 -16.20
N LYS A 164 20.72 34.10 -16.67
CA LYS A 164 19.39 34.75 -16.59
C LYS A 164 18.38 34.05 -17.46
N LYS A 165 18.76 33.64 -18.68
CA LYS A 165 17.91 32.91 -19.60
C LYS A 165 17.51 31.52 -19.06
N ILE A 166 18.47 30.76 -18.53
CA ILE A 166 18.18 29.47 -17.88
C ILE A 166 17.22 29.66 -16.71
N LYS A 167 17.45 30.64 -15.84
CA LYS A 167 16.56 30.96 -14.72
C LYS A 167 15.13 31.29 -15.22
N GLN A 168 15.01 32.08 -16.26
CA GLN A 168 13.71 32.46 -16.84
C GLN A 168 12.97 31.23 -17.36
N ILE A 169 13.64 30.37 -18.13
CA ILE A 169 13.05 29.12 -18.66
C ILE A 169 12.53 28.24 -17.51
N LEU A 170 13.31 28.05 -16.44
CA LEU A 170 12.89 27.25 -15.31
C LEU A 170 11.71 27.85 -14.56
N LEU A 171 11.66 29.18 -14.41
CA LEU A 171 10.52 29.88 -13.81
C LEU A 171 9.26 29.79 -14.66
N ASP A 172 9.37 29.93 -15.96
CA ASP A 172 8.24 29.83 -16.88
C ASP A 172 7.72 28.38 -16.93
N SER A 173 8.61 27.38 -16.89
CA SER A 173 8.22 25.97 -16.76
C SER A 173 7.44 25.72 -15.45
N LEU A 174 7.84 26.32 -14.34
CA LEU A 174 7.10 26.21 -13.07
C LEU A 174 5.73 26.91 -13.12
N LYS A 175 5.61 28.04 -13.83
CA LYS A 175 4.32 28.74 -14.03
C LYS A 175 3.38 27.86 -14.85
N LEU A 176 3.84 27.36 -16.01
CA LEU A 176 3.07 26.46 -16.87
C LEU A 176 2.61 25.19 -16.13
N ALA A 177 3.49 24.61 -15.31
CA ALA A 177 3.14 23.45 -14.49
C ALA A 177 2.01 23.78 -13.48
N LYS A 178 2.05 24.97 -12.85
CA LYS A 178 0.97 25.43 -11.97
C LYS A 178 -0.35 25.64 -12.70
N GLU A 179 -0.32 26.26 -13.87
CA GLU A 179 -1.51 26.49 -14.71
C GLU A 179 -2.17 25.16 -15.11
N LYS A 180 -1.36 24.16 -15.44
CA LYS A 180 -1.83 22.81 -15.78
C LYS A 180 -2.10 21.91 -14.57
N SER A 181 -1.97 22.44 -13.35
CA SER A 181 -2.11 21.67 -12.09
C SER A 181 -1.15 20.48 -11.99
N ILE A 182 0.04 20.60 -12.58
CA ILE A 182 1.10 19.59 -12.53
C ILE A 182 2.01 19.85 -11.31
N ASN A 183 2.27 18.81 -10.53
CA ASN A 183 3.14 18.90 -9.37
C ASN A 183 4.61 18.71 -9.79
N LEU A 184 5.24 19.80 -10.26
CA LEU A 184 6.62 19.85 -10.74
C LEU A 184 7.53 20.47 -9.67
N THR A 185 8.61 19.77 -9.36
CA THR A 185 9.72 20.28 -8.54
C THR A 185 11.01 20.27 -9.36
N ILE A 186 11.71 21.41 -9.37
CA ILE A 186 12.99 21.54 -10.06
C ILE A 186 14.08 21.75 -9.00
N GLN A 187 15.15 20.97 -9.07
CA GLN A 187 16.29 21.04 -8.17
C GLN A 187 17.58 21.20 -8.97
N TYR A 188 18.38 22.18 -8.64
CA TYR A 188 19.74 22.31 -9.14
C TYR A 188 20.63 21.22 -8.52
N ILE A 189 21.42 20.54 -9.32
CA ILE A 189 22.40 19.54 -8.87
C ILE A 189 23.80 20.13 -8.97
N SER A 190 24.22 20.44 -10.16
CA SER A 190 25.50 21.07 -10.51
C SER A 190 25.38 21.57 -11.95
N ALA A 191 26.08 22.63 -12.32
CA ALA A 191 26.08 23.04 -13.73
C ALA A 191 26.66 21.90 -14.62
N PRO A 192 26.00 21.53 -15.73
CA PRO A 192 24.76 22.05 -16.29
C PRO A 192 23.50 21.27 -15.90
N LEU A 193 23.54 20.42 -14.85
CA LEU A 193 22.53 19.41 -14.53
C LEU A 193 21.47 19.92 -13.55
N TYR A 194 20.22 19.71 -13.91
CA TYR A 194 19.04 19.96 -13.09
C TYR A 194 18.23 18.67 -12.95
N ARG A 195 17.55 18.50 -11.82
CA ARG A 195 16.65 17.39 -11.53
C ARG A 195 15.21 17.88 -11.60
N LEU A 196 14.42 17.25 -12.46
CA LEU A 196 12.98 17.45 -12.52
C LEU A 196 12.30 16.28 -11.81
N LYS A 197 11.41 16.58 -10.87
CA LYS A 197 10.56 15.59 -10.20
C LYS A 197 9.10 15.98 -10.42
N ILE A 198 8.37 15.11 -11.11
CA ILE A 198 6.92 15.22 -11.31
C ILE A 198 6.23 14.20 -10.44
N THR A 199 5.20 14.63 -9.73
CA THR A 199 4.42 13.78 -8.84
C THR A 199 2.97 13.74 -9.33
N ALA A 200 2.46 12.52 -9.60
CA ALA A 200 1.10 12.30 -10.09
C ALA A 200 0.45 11.08 -9.41
N LYS A 201 -0.85 10.87 -9.66
CA LYS A 201 -1.60 9.75 -9.09
C LYS A 201 -1.14 8.38 -9.63
N ASN A 202 -0.71 8.31 -10.89
CA ASN A 202 -0.19 7.09 -11.51
C ASN A 202 0.95 7.40 -12.47
N TYR A 203 1.72 6.38 -12.87
CA TYR A 203 2.87 6.51 -13.76
C TYR A 203 2.49 7.06 -15.13
N LYS A 204 1.34 6.63 -15.70
CA LYS A 204 0.89 7.07 -17.00
C LYS A 204 0.66 8.58 -17.03
N LYS A 205 -0.04 9.10 -16.01
CA LYS A 205 -0.25 10.54 -15.88
C LYS A 205 1.04 11.30 -15.63
N ALA A 206 1.96 10.75 -14.82
CA ALA A 206 3.26 11.37 -14.60
C ALA A 206 4.13 11.44 -15.88
N GLU A 207 4.00 10.48 -16.80
CA GLU A 207 4.67 10.49 -18.10
C GLU A 207 4.01 11.47 -19.09
N GLU A 208 2.68 11.58 -19.06
CA GLU A 208 1.92 12.58 -19.86
C GLU A 208 2.27 14.00 -19.41
N ASP A 209 2.30 14.23 -18.10
CA ASP A 209 2.66 15.52 -17.49
C ASP A 209 4.12 15.92 -17.73
N TYR A 210 4.98 14.96 -18.11
CA TYR A 210 6.39 15.21 -18.44
C TYR A 210 6.58 15.67 -19.89
N LYS A 211 5.72 15.28 -20.80
CA LYS A 211 5.75 15.65 -22.24
C LYS A 211 5.21 17.05 -22.46
#